data_08d3735ead3188cc493e62c55061d951
#
_entry.id   08d3735ead3188cc493e62c55061d951
#
_cell.length_a   1.000
_cell.length_b   1.000
_cell.length_c   1.000
_cell.angle_alpha   90.00
_cell.angle_beta   90.00
_cell.angle_gamma   90.00
#
_symmetry.space_group_name_H-M   'P 1'
#
loop_
_entity.id
_entity.type
_entity.pdbx_description
1 polymer ?
#
loop_
_entity_poly.entity_id
_entity_poly.type
_entity_poly.pdbx_seq_one_letter_code
_entity_poly.pdbx_strand_id
1 'polypeptide(L)'
;MSETKTLHRNFWVWEFEKEERWLNEMAQEGWALQNAGFCTYTFEKTEPGQYIIRLAMLDSSPDFESFMEELEAQSVGHCFSWGYFRRSAQLGPFDMFSDVDSRISHLNKIGQMVRLLCLANLLIGVTNTFSGASLAWL
;
A
#
# COMPACT_ATOMS: atom_id res chain seq x y z
N MET A 1 -14.23 -14.09 -21.19
CA MET A 1 -13.40 -12.93 -20.82
C MET A 1 -13.98 -12.29 -19.59
N SER A 2 -13.17 -12.07 -18.57
CA SER A 2 -13.59 -11.29 -17.41
C SER A 2 -13.63 -9.81 -17.77
N GLU A 3 -14.66 -9.13 -17.33
CA GLU A 3 -14.79 -7.69 -17.48
C GLU A 3 -13.80 -7.02 -16.53
N THR A 4 -13.08 -6.02 -17.03
CA THR A 4 -12.13 -5.24 -16.24
C THR A 4 -12.41 -3.76 -16.34
N LYS A 5 -12.05 -3.01 -15.31
CA LYS A 5 -12.07 -1.54 -15.34
C LYS A 5 -10.84 -0.97 -14.63
N THR A 6 -10.39 0.16 -15.10
CA THR A 6 -9.25 0.87 -14.51
C THR A 6 -9.73 2.19 -13.92
N LEU A 7 -9.38 2.43 -12.66
CA LEU A 7 -9.66 3.68 -11.96
C LEU A 7 -8.36 4.35 -11.54
N HIS A 8 -8.39 5.67 -11.54
CA HIS A 8 -7.28 6.48 -11.04
C HIS A 8 -7.71 7.16 -9.75
N ARG A 9 -6.94 6.96 -8.69
CA ARG A 9 -7.19 7.58 -7.40
C ARG A 9 -5.88 7.83 -6.68
N ASN A 10 -5.82 8.92 -5.93
CA ASN A 10 -4.63 9.32 -5.22
C ASN A 10 -4.84 9.19 -3.72
N PHE A 11 -3.91 8.49 -3.05
CA PHE A 11 -3.86 8.36 -1.60
C PHE A 11 -2.48 8.76 -1.10
N TRP A 12 -2.45 9.47 0.01
CA TRP A 12 -1.21 9.76 0.70
C TRP A 12 -0.72 8.52 1.47
N VAL A 13 0.57 8.46 1.74
CA VAL A 13 1.22 7.32 2.42
C VAL A 13 0.53 6.97 3.74
N TRP A 14 0.07 7.97 4.48
CA TRP A 14 -0.62 7.78 5.77
C TRP A 14 -2.10 7.43 5.63
N GLU A 15 -2.65 7.44 4.44
CA GLU A 15 -4.04 7.07 4.15
C GLU A 15 -4.20 5.59 3.75
N PHE A 16 -3.22 4.76 4.04
CA PHE A 16 -3.22 3.35 3.63
C PHE A 16 -4.45 2.57 4.14
N GLU A 17 -4.94 2.88 5.33
CA GLU A 17 -6.17 2.25 5.86
C GLU A 17 -7.41 2.66 5.07
N LYS A 18 -7.45 3.91 4.64
CA LYS A 18 -8.54 4.44 3.80
C LYS A 18 -8.51 3.83 2.40
N GLU A 19 -7.31 3.70 1.82
CA GLU A 19 -7.08 3.04 0.55
C GLU A 19 -7.51 1.56 0.62
N GLU A 20 -7.07 0.84 1.64
CA GLU A 20 -7.43 -0.57 1.87
C GLU A 20 -8.94 -0.74 2.03
N ARG A 21 -9.58 0.14 2.78
CA ARG A 21 -11.04 0.13 2.96
C ARG A 21 -11.76 0.31 1.63
N TRP A 22 -11.34 1.27 0.83
CA TRP A 22 -11.91 1.51 -0.49
C TRP A 22 -11.78 0.29 -1.40
N LEU A 23 -10.60 -0.34 -1.44
CA LEU A 23 -10.37 -1.55 -2.24
C LEU A 23 -11.26 -2.71 -1.81
N ASN A 24 -11.51 -2.85 -0.50
CA ASN A 24 -12.43 -3.87 0.03
C ASN A 24 -13.90 -3.53 -0.27
N GLU A 25 -14.29 -2.26 -0.25
CA GLU A 25 -15.62 -1.82 -0.67
C GLU A 25 -15.86 -2.17 -2.14
N MET A 26 -14.88 -1.94 -3.02
CA MET A 26 -14.94 -2.35 -4.42
C MET A 26 -15.10 -3.86 -4.56
N ALA A 27 -14.35 -4.64 -3.78
CA ALA A 27 -14.47 -6.11 -3.78
C ALA A 27 -15.84 -6.58 -3.32
N GLN A 28 -16.46 -5.91 -2.35
CA GLN A 28 -17.84 -6.19 -1.91
C GLN A 28 -18.89 -5.90 -2.99
N GLU A 29 -18.61 -4.96 -3.88
CA GLU A 29 -19.45 -4.62 -5.02
C GLU A 29 -19.24 -5.56 -6.22
N GLY A 30 -18.32 -6.50 -6.13
CA GLY A 30 -17.98 -7.45 -7.19
C GLY A 30 -16.83 -7.02 -8.08
N TRP A 31 -16.03 -6.04 -7.65
CA TRP A 31 -14.85 -5.58 -8.35
C TRP A 31 -13.60 -5.84 -7.49
N ALA A 32 -12.93 -6.96 -7.76
CA ALA A 32 -11.70 -7.31 -7.05
C ALA A 32 -10.47 -6.68 -7.72
N LEU A 33 -9.54 -6.20 -6.91
CA LEU A 33 -8.29 -5.66 -7.40
C LEU A 33 -7.51 -6.76 -8.14
N GLN A 34 -7.19 -6.51 -9.40
CA GLN A 34 -6.39 -7.39 -10.25
C GLN A 34 -4.93 -6.91 -10.34
N ASN A 35 -4.74 -5.60 -10.42
CA ASN A 35 -3.41 -4.99 -10.45
C ASN A 35 -3.46 -3.58 -9.89
N ALA A 36 -2.43 -3.22 -9.14
CA ALA A 36 -2.24 -1.87 -8.62
C ALA A 36 -0.85 -1.35 -8.99
N GLY A 37 -0.81 -0.08 -9.36
CA GLY A 37 0.42 0.66 -9.63
C GLY A 37 0.34 2.07 -9.07
N PHE A 38 1.11 2.99 -9.60
CA PHE A 38 1.12 4.37 -9.15
C PHE A 38 -0.21 5.06 -9.48
N CYS A 39 -1.01 5.35 -8.46
CA CYS A 39 -2.32 6.01 -8.57
C CYS A 39 -3.28 5.34 -9.57
N THR A 40 -3.02 4.09 -9.95
CA THR A 40 -3.77 3.36 -10.97
C THR A 40 -4.17 2.00 -10.44
N TYR A 41 -5.47 1.69 -10.53
CA TYR A 41 -6.04 0.45 -10.02
C TYR A 41 -6.84 -0.22 -11.12
N THR A 42 -6.53 -1.47 -11.42
CA THR A 42 -7.27 -2.30 -12.35
C THR A 42 -8.06 -3.35 -11.58
N PHE A 43 -9.36 -3.39 -11.81
CA PHE A 43 -10.28 -4.31 -11.17
C PHE A 43 -10.83 -5.30 -12.18
N GLU A 44 -11.05 -6.53 -11.74
CA GLU A 44 -11.75 -7.54 -12.51
C GLU A 44 -13.11 -7.82 -11.87
N LYS A 45 -14.09 -8.18 -12.70
CA LYS A 45 -15.41 -8.56 -12.19
C LYS A 45 -15.37 -9.92 -11.55
N THR A 46 -15.85 -10.01 -10.31
CA THR A 46 -15.88 -11.21 -9.49
C THR A 46 -17.23 -11.32 -8.79
N GLU A 47 -17.45 -12.43 -8.08
CA GLU A 47 -18.57 -12.50 -7.15
C GLU A 47 -18.36 -11.47 -6.01
N PRO A 48 -19.42 -10.76 -5.57
CA PRO A 48 -19.32 -9.82 -4.47
C PRO A 48 -18.74 -10.48 -3.22
N GLY A 49 -17.69 -9.85 -2.65
CA GLY A 49 -17.03 -10.36 -1.44
C GLY A 49 -16.16 -11.59 -1.64
N GLN A 50 -15.81 -11.94 -2.88
CA GLN A 50 -14.98 -13.11 -3.18
C GLN A 50 -13.55 -12.99 -2.65
N TYR A 51 -13.00 -11.77 -2.63
CA TYR A 51 -11.64 -11.50 -2.20
C TYR A 51 -11.59 -10.46 -1.08
N ILE A 52 -10.58 -10.59 -0.24
CA ILE A 52 -10.20 -9.59 0.77
C ILE A 52 -8.86 -9.01 0.33
N ILE A 53 -8.74 -7.69 0.36
CA ILE A 53 -7.55 -6.95 -0.05
C ILE A 53 -6.83 -6.42 1.19
N ARG A 54 -5.51 -6.58 1.22
CA ARG A 54 -4.65 -6.01 2.27
C ARG A 54 -3.43 -5.33 1.67
N LEU A 55 -3.05 -4.23 2.28
CA LEU A 55 -1.82 -3.52 1.97
C LEU A 55 -0.78 -3.81 3.04
N ALA A 56 0.46 -4.01 2.62
CA ALA A 56 1.59 -4.19 3.52
C ALA A 56 2.82 -3.48 2.97
N MET A 57 3.65 -2.96 3.87
CA MET A 57 4.99 -2.52 3.46
C MET A 57 5.80 -3.76 3.09
N LEU A 58 6.36 -3.73 1.90
CA LEU A 58 7.19 -4.81 1.39
C LEU A 58 8.47 -4.94 2.22
N ASP A 59 8.76 -6.16 2.58
CA ASP A 59 10.02 -6.53 3.20
C ASP A 59 10.77 -7.43 2.21
N SER A 60 12.04 -7.12 1.96
CA SER A 60 12.89 -7.91 1.06
C SER A 60 13.41 -9.19 1.70
N SER A 61 12.96 -9.53 2.91
CA SER A 61 13.35 -10.77 3.56
C SER A 61 12.71 -11.99 2.88
N PRO A 62 13.44 -13.09 2.70
CA PRO A 62 12.86 -14.34 2.19
C PRO A 62 11.70 -14.86 3.04
N ASP A 63 11.72 -14.55 4.34
CA ASP A 63 10.68 -14.95 5.29
C ASP A 63 9.33 -14.29 4.99
N PHE A 64 9.34 -13.06 4.47
CA PHE A 64 8.11 -12.35 4.10
C PHE A 64 7.40 -13.04 2.93
N GLU A 65 8.15 -13.41 1.90
CA GLU A 65 7.58 -14.11 0.73
C GLU A 65 7.01 -15.47 1.14
N SER A 66 7.76 -16.25 1.94
CA SER A 66 7.29 -17.54 2.45
C SER A 66 6.04 -17.39 3.30
N PHE A 67 5.98 -16.37 4.13
CA PHE A 67 4.82 -16.05 4.95
C PHE A 67 3.58 -15.73 4.11
N MET A 68 3.76 -14.95 3.05
CA MET A 68 2.65 -14.63 2.15
C MET A 68 2.16 -15.84 1.36
N GLU A 69 3.06 -16.75 0.97
CA GLU A 69 2.70 -18.03 0.34
C GLU A 69 1.90 -18.94 1.30
N GLU A 70 2.35 -19.04 2.55
CA GLU A 70 1.62 -19.82 3.58
C GLU A 70 0.21 -19.29 3.82
N LEU A 71 0.02 -17.97 3.72
CA LEU A 71 -1.29 -17.34 3.84
C LEU A 71 -2.15 -17.50 2.58
N GLU A 72 -1.61 -18.08 1.51
CA GLU A 72 -2.27 -18.15 0.19
C GLU A 72 -2.66 -16.75 -0.34
N ALA A 73 -1.87 -15.75 0.02
CA ALA A 73 -2.06 -14.38 -0.42
C ALA A 73 -1.43 -14.16 -1.79
N GLN A 74 -2.21 -13.64 -2.72
CA GLN A 74 -1.76 -13.34 -4.07
C GLN A 74 -1.32 -11.87 -4.17
N SER A 75 -0.10 -11.63 -4.65
CA SER A 75 0.34 -10.28 -4.97
C SER A 75 -0.40 -9.76 -6.20
N VAL A 76 -0.99 -8.57 -6.07
CA VAL A 76 -1.72 -7.89 -7.16
C VAL A 76 -1.11 -6.53 -7.49
N GLY A 77 0.15 -6.37 -7.22
CA GLY A 77 0.91 -5.19 -7.58
C GLY A 77 1.65 -4.56 -6.41
N HIS A 78 2.36 -3.52 -6.74
CA HIS A 78 3.08 -2.72 -5.74
C HIS A 78 3.18 -1.27 -6.22
N CYS A 79 3.36 -0.38 -5.27
CA CYS A 79 3.63 1.03 -5.52
C CYS A 79 4.67 1.49 -4.49
N PHE A 80 5.89 1.80 -4.95
CA PHE A 80 7.03 2.07 -4.07
C PHE A 80 7.26 0.91 -3.10
N SER A 81 7.19 1.18 -1.78
CA SER A 81 7.38 0.18 -0.73
C SER A 81 6.09 -0.53 -0.30
N TRP A 82 4.97 -0.22 -0.94
CA TRP A 82 3.68 -0.82 -0.63
C TRP A 82 3.37 -1.97 -1.56
N GLY A 83 3.04 -3.13 -0.99
CA GLY A 83 2.51 -4.28 -1.70
C GLY A 83 1.01 -4.39 -1.52
N TYR A 84 0.32 -4.80 -2.58
CA TYR A 84 -1.12 -5.06 -2.58
C TYR A 84 -1.32 -6.56 -2.71
N PHE A 85 -2.11 -7.11 -1.79
CA PHE A 85 -2.36 -8.55 -1.74
C PHE A 85 -3.85 -8.82 -1.67
N ARG A 86 -4.26 -9.89 -2.33
CA ARG A 86 -5.63 -10.39 -2.23
C ARG A 86 -5.63 -11.85 -1.83
N ARG A 87 -6.66 -12.26 -1.12
CA ARG A 87 -6.86 -13.63 -0.67
C ARG A 87 -8.34 -13.97 -0.76
N SER A 88 -8.64 -15.24 -1.07
CA SER A 88 -10.03 -15.69 -1.08
C SER A 88 -10.68 -15.49 0.29
N ALA A 89 -11.86 -14.87 0.31
CA ALA A 89 -12.63 -14.67 1.53
C ALA A 89 -13.11 -15.98 2.16
N GLN A 90 -13.15 -17.07 1.39
CA GLN A 90 -13.52 -18.41 1.88
C GLN A 90 -12.49 -18.97 2.87
N LEU A 91 -11.25 -18.49 2.82
CA LEU A 91 -10.19 -18.90 3.75
C LEU A 91 -10.31 -18.24 5.14
N GLY A 92 -11.32 -17.39 5.33
CA GLY A 92 -11.55 -16.66 6.57
C GLY A 92 -10.94 -15.27 6.58
N PRO A 93 -10.87 -14.62 7.75
CA PRO A 93 -10.30 -13.28 7.87
C PRO A 93 -8.86 -13.22 7.37
N PHE A 94 -8.54 -12.21 6.56
CA PHE A 94 -7.19 -11.98 6.08
C PHE A 94 -6.48 -10.99 6.99
N ASP A 95 -5.88 -11.51 8.06
CA ASP A 95 -5.12 -10.72 9.02
C ASP A 95 -3.64 -11.15 8.97
N MET A 96 -2.82 -10.31 8.36
CA MET A 96 -1.37 -10.52 8.24
C MET A 96 -0.64 -10.17 9.54
N PHE A 97 -1.28 -9.45 10.44
CA PHE A 97 -0.70 -8.94 11.68
C PHE A 97 -1.59 -9.31 12.86
N SER A 98 -1.84 -10.62 13.01
CA SER A 98 -2.67 -11.15 14.11
C SER A 98 -2.05 -10.96 15.49
N ASP A 99 -0.74 -10.79 15.52
CA ASP A 99 0.06 -10.59 16.72
C ASP A 99 0.38 -9.08 16.88
N VAL A 100 0.28 -8.61 18.12
CA VAL A 100 0.47 -7.20 18.47
C VAL A 100 1.87 -6.70 18.11
N ASP A 101 2.88 -7.54 18.30
CA ASP A 101 4.28 -7.17 18.01
C ASP A 101 4.50 -6.97 16.51
N SER A 102 3.90 -7.82 15.68
CA SER A 102 3.93 -7.67 14.23
C SER A 102 3.26 -6.39 13.76
N ARG A 103 2.12 -6.02 14.37
CA ARG A 103 1.43 -4.74 14.09
C ARG A 103 2.28 -3.55 14.47
N ILE A 104 2.89 -3.56 15.65
CA ILE A 104 3.78 -2.50 16.12
C ILE A 104 4.99 -2.36 15.20
N SER A 105 5.61 -3.46 14.80
CA SER A 105 6.74 -3.47 13.87
C SER A 105 6.35 -2.85 12.53
N HIS A 106 5.21 -3.21 11.96
CA HIS A 106 4.70 -2.66 10.72
C HIS A 106 4.45 -1.14 10.82
N LEU A 107 3.77 -0.69 11.88
CA LEU A 107 3.52 0.72 12.12
C LEU A 107 4.82 1.52 12.33
N ASN A 108 5.82 0.93 12.97
CA ASN A 108 7.13 1.55 13.13
C ASN A 108 7.85 1.75 11.80
N LYS A 109 7.78 0.77 10.88
CA LYS A 109 8.34 0.90 9.51
C LYS A 109 7.68 2.05 8.75
N ILE A 110 6.37 2.18 8.84
CA ILE A 110 5.61 3.30 8.24
C ILE A 110 6.08 4.63 8.86
N GLY A 111 6.17 4.70 10.18
CA GLY A 111 6.63 5.89 10.88
C GLY A 111 8.05 6.31 10.52
N GLN A 112 8.96 5.35 10.32
CA GLN A 112 10.32 5.61 9.85
C GLN A 112 10.32 6.19 8.44
N MET A 113 9.53 5.64 7.52
CA MET A 113 9.43 6.14 6.16
C MET A 113 8.90 7.58 6.13
N VAL A 114 7.86 7.87 6.88
CA VAL A 114 7.31 9.24 6.98
C VAL A 114 8.34 10.21 7.55
N ARG A 115 9.07 9.81 8.60
CA ARG A 115 10.14 10.64 9.17
C ARG A 115 11.24 10.95 8.15
N LEU A 116 11.68 9.94 7.37
CA LEU A 116 12.70 10.14 6.34
C LEU A 116 12.24 11.11 5.25
N LEU A 117 10.97 11.01 4.83
CA LEU A 117 10.38 11.93 3.86
C LEU A 117 10.31 13.36 4.41
N CYS A 118 9.94 13.53 5.68
CA CYS A 118 9.91 14.82 6.35
C CYS A 118 11.32 15.44 6.46
N LEU A 119 12.33 14.66 6.85
CA LEU A 119 13.72 15.12 6.92
C LEU A 119 14.26 15.52 5.54
N ALA A 120 13.98 14.74 4.50
CA ALA A 120 14.39 15.06 3.14
C ALA A 120 13.79 16.41 2.67
N ASN A 121 12.50 16.63 2.94
CA ASN A 121 11.83 17.88 2.62
C ASN A 121 12.42 19.06 3.41
N LEU A 122 12.75 18.86 4.68
CA LEU A 122 13.38 19.89 5.52
C LEU A 122 14.76 20.28 4.98
N LEU A 123 15.59 19.31 4.58
CA LEU A 123 16.91 19.55 3.99
C LEU A 123 16.79 20.32 2.67
N ILE A 124 15.85 19.97 1.80
CA ILE A 124 15.56 20.70 0.55
C ILE A 124 15.15 22.13 0.87
N GLY A 125 14.28 22.34 1.84
CA GLY A 125 13.84 23.66 2.28
C GLY A 125 15.00 24.53 2.78
N VAL A 126 15.87 23.96 3.62
CA VAL A 126 17.06 24.65 4.14
C VAL A 126 18.03 25.03 3.01
N THR A 127 18.34 24.11 2.10
CA THR A 127 19.25 24.38 0.98
C THR A 127 18.68 25.46 0.05
N ASN A 128 17.40 25.45 -0.22
CA ASN A 128 16.74 26.48 -1.03
C ASN A 128 16.78 27.85 -0.34
N THR A 129 16.60 27.90 0.97
CA THR A 129 16.68 29.15 1.74
C THR A 129 18.09 29.73 1.69
N PHE A 130 19.11 28.91 1.88
CA PHE A 130 20.51 29.36 1.80
C PHE A 130 20.88 29.83 0.39
N SER A 131 20.45 29.12 -0.64
CA SER A 131 20.68 29.52 -2.03
C SER A 131 20.00 30.84 -2.36
N GLY A 132 18.78 31.05 -1.89
CA GLY A 132 18.05 32.30 -2.05
C GLY A 132 18.73 33.46 -1.31
N ALA A 133 19.20 33.24 -0.11
CA ALA A 133 19.94 34.26 0.66
C ALA A 133 21.27 34.64 -0.02
N SER A 134 21.98 33.67 -0.60
CA SER A 134 23.22 33.94 -1.34
C SER A 134 23.00 34.81 -2.57
N LEU A 135 21.90 34.61 -3.28
CA LEU A 135 21.51 35.40 -4.45
C LEU A 135 21.02 36.80 -4.08
N ALA A 136 20.48 37.00 -2.90
CA ALA A 136 20.00 38.29 -2.41
C ALA A 136 21.15 39.27 -2.08
N TRP A 137 22.39 38.79 -1.93
CA TRP A 137 23.59 39.59 -1.64
C TRP A 137 24.43 39.92 -2.91
N LEU A 138 24.01 39.38 -4.04
CA LEU A 138 24.61 39.65 -5.35
C LEU A 138 23.83 40.74 -6.09
#